data_4a06d090d6b4ede6c3472f7e6748a9e0
#
_entry.id   4a06d090d6b4ede6c3472f7e6748a9e0
#
_cell.length_a   1.000
_cell.length_b   1.000
_cell.length_c   1.000
_cell.angle_alpha   90.00
_cell.angle_beta   90.00
_cell.angle_gamma   90.00
#
_symmetry.space_group_name_H-M   'P 1'
#
loop_
_entity.id
_entity.type
_entity.pdbx_description
1 polymer ?
#
loop_
_entity_poly.entity_id
_entity_poly.type
_entity_poly.pdbx_seq_one_letter_code
_entity_poly.pdbx_strand_id
1 'polypeptide(L)'
;MATEGALSSTGYMLHHLTHNASGKMQSIIDFSVINYDTIFFSILMLVVSLWLLRRAAKNATSGVPGKFQCAVEMLVDMVEEQSKSIVHGDRTFIAPCALTVFVWVVLMNAIDLIPVDLLPAIAGLFGIHYLRPLPTADLNGTMGISIAVLLLSLYYGFKIKGAGGWFHELFSAPFGNHFLLWPFNCALNIIEYLAKTV
;
A
#
# COMPACT_ATOMS: atom_id res chain seq x y z
N MET A 1 -46.79 -2.53 -8.74
CA MET A 1 -45.59 -3.37 -8.66
C MET A 1 -44.72 -3.00 -9.86
N ALA A 2 -43.81 -2.05 -9.70
CA ALA A 2 -42.87 -1.73 -10.76
C ALA A 2 -41.82 -2.85 -10.76
N THR A 3 -41.68 -3.54 -11.86
CA THR A 3 -40.57 -4.44 -12.16
C THR A 3 -39.30 -3.65 -12.01
N GLU A 4 -38.49 -3.93 -10.99
CA GLU A 4 -37.09 -3.50 -10.94
C GLU A 4 -36.44 -4.02 -12.22
N GLY A 5 -36.30 -3.12 -13.21
CA GLY A 5 -35.66 -3.42 -14.48
C GLY A 5 -34.21 -3.83 -14.20
N ALA A 6 -33.86 -5.06 -14.59
CA ALA A 6 -32.49 -5.52 -14.57
C ALA A 6 -31.62 -4.42 -15.16
N LEU A 7 -30.65 -3.92 -14.39
CA LEU A 7 -29.70 -2.92 -14.84
C LEU A 7 -29.06 -3.42 -16.14
N SER A 8 -28.97 -2.58 -17.15
CA SER A 8 -28.20 -2.93 -18.35
C SER A 8 -26.76 -3.30 -17.91
N SER A 9 -26.07 -4.12 -18.71
CA SER A 9 -24.69 -4.53 -18.38
C SER A 9 -23.79 -3.30 -18.10
N THR A 10 -24.01 -2.20 -18.81
CA THR A 10 -23.30 -0.92 -18.58
C THR A 10 -23.72 -0.27 -17.26
N GLY A 11 -25.01 -0.31 -16.90
CA GLY A 11 -25.53 0.23 -15.66
C GLY A 11 -25.01 -0.55 -14.44
N TYR A 12 -24.94 -1.88 -14.54
CA TYR A 12 -24.35 -2.75 -13.54
C TYR A 12 -22.86 -2.41 -13.31
N MET A 13 -22.06 -2.33 -14.38
CA MET A 13 -20.65 -1.98 -14.28
C MET A 13 -20.46 -0.60 -13.66
N LEU A 14 -21.20 0.41 -14.11
CA LEU A 14 -21.11 1.76 -13.56
C LEU A 14 -21.44 1.81 -12.07
N HIS A 15 -22.46 1.07 -11.64
CA HIS A 15 -22.87 0.97 -10.23
C HIS A 15 -21.73 0.43 -9.36
N HIS A 16 -21.03 -0.63 -9.78
CA HIS A 16 -19.94 -1.25 -9.02
C HIS A 16 -18.60 -0.51 -9.12
N LEU A 17 -18.44 0.35 -10.14
CA LEU A 17 -17.23 1.17 -10.30
C LEU A 17 -17.35 2.56 -9.66
N THR A 18 -18.56 2.94 -9.20
CA THR A 18 -18.78 4.24 -8.60
C THR A 18 -18.43 4.21 -7.11
N HIS A 19 -17.57 5.13 -6.68
CA HIS A 19 -17.22 5.32 -5.28
C HIS A 19 -18.30 6.07 -4.51
N ASN A 20 -18.40 5.78 -3.22
CA ASN A 20 -19.08 6.64 -2.26
C ASN A 20 -18.15 7.80 -1.91
N ALA A 21 -18.32 8.93 -2.59
CA ALA A 21 -17.37 10.05 -2.56
C ALA A 21 -18.03 11.37 -2.15
N SER A 22 -17.22 12.32 -1.68
CA SER A 22 -17.65 13.68 -1.30
C SER A 22 -18.12 14.53 -2.48
N GLY A 23 -17.78 14.15 -3.72
CA GLY A 23 -18.12 14.85 -4.93
C GLY A 23 -17.82 14.03 -6.19
N LYS A 24 -18.03 14.64 -7.36
CA LYS A 24 -17.68 14.00 -8.65
C LYS A 24 -16.22 14.32 -8.99
N MET A 25 -15.43 13.29 -9.27
CA MET A 25 -14.07 13.45 -9.75
C MET A 25 -14.08 14.10 -11.14
N GLN A 26 -13.23 15.12 -11.32
CA GLN A 26 -13.07 15.83 -12.59
C GLN A 26 -11.91 15.28 -13.43
N SER A 27 -10.98 14.58 -12.79
CA SER A 27 -9.83 13.92 -13.42
C SER A 27 -9.57 12.56 -12.79
N ILE A 28 -8.70 11.76 -13.40
CA ILE A 28 -8.32 10.41 -12.92
C ILE A 28 -7.69 10.49 -11.51
N ILE A 29 -6.92 11.56 -11.26
CA ILE A 29 -6.34 11.89 -9.96
C ILE A 29 -6.93 13.23 -9.55
N ASP A 30 -7.69 13.26 -8.46
CA ASP A 30 -8.33 14.46 -7.96
C ASP A 30 -8.33 14.43 -6.41
N PHE A 31 -7.35 15.09 -5.83
CA PHE A 31 -7.20 15.16 -4.37
C PHE A 31 -8.23 16.07 -3.69
N SER A 32 -9.09 16.77 -4.45
CA SER A 32 -10.20 17.55 -3.90
C SER A 32 -11.39 16.69 -3.51
N VAL A 33 -11.46 15.46 -4.04
CA VAL A 33 -12.53 14.50 -3.80
C VAL A 33 -12.05 13.40 -2.84
N ILE A 34 -12.83 13.17 -1.79
CA ILE A 34 -12.56 12.13 -0.79
C ILE A 34 -13.47 10.94 -1.07
N ASN A 35 -12.88 9.77 -1.33
CA ASN A 35 -13.59 8.50 -1.47
C ASN A 35 -13.72 7.84 -0.09
N TYR A 36 -14.90 7.90 0.50
CA TYR A 36 -15.15 7.40 1.87
C TYR A 36 -14.98 5.89 1.97
N ASP A 37 -15.39 5.15 0.96
CA ASP A 37 -15.22 3.70 0.87
C ASP A 37 -13.74 3.30 0.84
N THR A 38 -12.92 3.97 0.03
CA THR A 38 -11.46 3.76 0.00
C THR A 38 -10.83 3.94 1.39
N ILE A 39 -11.15 5.06 2.06
CA ILE A 39 -10.60 5.34 3.40
C ILE A 39 -11.08 4.31 4.41
N PHE A 40 -12.37 3.99 4.42
CA PHE A 40 -12.95 3.03 5.37
C PHE A 40 -12.31 1.65 5.24
N PHE A 41 -12.28 1.08 4.03
CA PHE A 41 -11.69 -0.25 3.82
C PHE A 41 -10.18 -0.26 4.01
N SER A 42 -9.48 0.81 3.64
CA SER A 42 -8.04 0.94 3.88
C SER A 42 -7.72 0.92 5.38
N ILE A 43 -8.40 1.73 6.19
CA ILE A 43 -8.21 1.75 7.65
C ILE A 43 -8.63 0.41 8.27
N LEU A 44 -9.75 -0.16 7.83
CA LEU A 44 -10.20 -1.47 8.32
C LEU A 44 -9.13 -2.54 8.09
N MET A 45 -8.55 -2.62 6.89
CA MET A 45 -7.49 -3.58 6.58
C MET A 45 -6.20 -3.29 7.33
N LEU A 46 -5.87 -2.02 7.60
CA LEU A 46 -4.75 -1.67 8.47
C LEU A 46 -4.95 -2.20 9.90
N VAL A 47 -6.13 -1.98 10.47
CA VAL A 47 -6.47 -2.47 11.82
C VAL A 47 -6.42 -4.00 11.87
N VAL A 48 -6.96 -4.67 10.84
CA VAL A 48 -6.92 -6.14 10.74
C VAL A 48 -5.48 -6.63 10.64
N SER A 49 -4.62 -6.00 9.82
CA SER A 49 -3.22 -6.37 9.66
C SER A 49 -2.46 -6.24 10.99
N LEU A 50 -2.62 -5.12 11.69
CA LEU A 50 -2.00 -4.90 13.00
C LEU A 50 -2.51 -5.89 14.05
N TRP A 51 -3.80 -6.21 14.03
CA TRP A 51 -4.38 -7.21 14.94
C TRP A 51 -3.82 -8.62 14.67
N LEU A 52 -3.71 -9.03 13.40
CA LEU A 52 -3.15 -10.33 13.01
C LEU A 52 -1.68 -10.44 13.43
N LEU A 53 -0.86 -9.43 13.13
CA LEU A 53 0.56 -9.41 13.52
C LEU A 53 0.73 -9.41 15.04
N ARG A 54 -0.06 -8.59 15.77
CA ARG A 54 -0.04 -8.56 17.22
C ARG A 54 -0.48 -9.91 17.82
N ARG A 55 -1.50 -10.56 17.25
CA ARG A 55 -1.97 -11.88 17.68
C ARG A 55 -0.88 -12.94 17.49
N ALA A 56 -0.19 -12.93 16.34
CA ALA A 56 0.94 -13.83 16.09
C ALA A 56 2.06 -13.60 17.11
N ALA A 57 2.48 -12.35 17.31
CA ALA A 57 3.55 -12.02 18.24
C ALA A 57 3.22 -12.41 19.71
N LYS A 58 1.96 -12.21 20.16
CA LYS A 58 1.55 -12.59 21.52
C LYS A 58 1.49 -14.09 21.75
N ASN A 59 1.16 -14.87 20.74
CA ASN A 59 0.98 -16.30 20.83
C ASN A 59 2.18 -17.08 20.29
N ALA A 60 3.28 -16.40 19.97
CA ALA A 60 4.51 -17.02 19.50
C ALA A 60 5.10 -17.93 20.58
N THR A 61 5.44 -19.14 20.22
CA THR A 61 6.06 -20.14 21.07
C THR A 61 7.42 -20.54 20.51
N SER A 62 8.37 -20.87 21.40
CA SER A 62 9.71 -21.36 21.01
C SER A 62 9.75 -22.83 20.61
N GLY A 63 8.62 -23.53 20.71
CA GLY A 63 8.47 -24.93 20.31
C GLY A 63 8.12 -25.06 18.81
N VAL A 64 7.49 -26.19 18.43
CA VAL A 64 7.01 -26.40 17.06
C VAL A 64 5.87 -25.40 16.77
N PRO A 65 6.05 -24.47 15.79
CA PRO A 65 5.07 -23.45 15.51
C PRO A 65 3.80 -24.04 14.91
N GLY A 66 2.64 -23.51 15.29
CA GLY A 66 1.37 -23.80 14.63
C GLY A 66 1.34 -23.19 13.21
N LYS A 67 0.42 -23.66 12.37
CA LYS A 67 0.32 -23.22 10.95
C LYS A 67 0.25 -21.69 10.78
N PHE A 68 -0.51 -21.01 11.64
CA PHE A 68 -0.62 -19.55 11.60
C PHE A 68 0.68 -18.85 11.99
N GLN A 69 1.33 -19.31 13.05
CA GLN A 69 2.63 -18.79 13.49
C GLN A 69 3.69 -19.01 12.39
N CYS A 70 3.76 -20.21 11.83
CA CYS A 70 4.68 -20.54 10.74
C CYS A 70 4.49 -19.61 9.52
N ALA A 71 3.24 -19.33 9.11
CA ALA A 71 2.96 -18.42 8.01
C ALA A 71 3.43 -16.99 8.30
N VAL A 72 3.23 -16.49 9.52
CA VAL A 72 3.68 -15.15 9.89
C VAL A 72 5.21 -15.10 10.02
N GLU A 73 5.85 -16.12 10.60
CA GLU A 73 7.31 -16.21 10.68
C GLU A 73 7.95 -16.21 9.29
N MET A 74 7.41 -16.95 8.33
CA MET A 74 7.88 -16.92 6.93
C MET A 74 7.79 -15.51 6.31
N LEU A 75 6.72 -14.75 6.61
CA LEU A 75 6.61 -13.36 6.14
C LEU A 75 7.62 -12.44 6.82
N VAL A 76 7.84 -12.62 8.12
CA VAL A 76 8.86 -11.88 8.89
C VAL A 76 10.25 -12.14 8.33
N ASP A 77 10.60 -13.41 8.11
CA ASP A 77 11.90 -13.81 7.56
C ASP A 77 12.12 -13.23 6.16
N MET A 78 11.10 -13.31 5.29
CA MET A 78 11.16 -12.74 3.94
C MET A 78 11.43 -11.23 3.98
N VAL A 79 10.71 -10.48 4.80
CA VAL A 79 10.87 -9.02 4.91
C VAL A 79 12.21 -8.66 5.56
N GLU A 80 12.64 -9.42 6.57
CA GLU A 80 13.93 -9.21 7.24
C GLU A 80 15.10 -9.45 6.29
N GLU A 81 15.05 -10.50 5.47
CA GLU A 81 16.07 -10.77 4.44
C GLU A 81 16.14 -9.65 3.40
N GLN A 82 14.98 -9.19 2.90
CA GLN A 82 14.92 -8.06 1.98
C GLN A 82 15.46 -6.76 2.64
N SER A 83 15.07 -6.50 3.88
CA SER A 83 15.58 -5.36 4.64
C SER A 83 17.10 -5.42 4.81
N LYS A 84 17.67 -6.59 5.10
CA LYS A 84 19.13 -6.78 5.26
C LYS A 84 19.88 -6.51 3.95
N SER A 85 19.32 -6.91 2.83
CA SER A 85 19.96 -6.73 1.52
C SER A 85 20.03 -5.26 1.09
N ILE A 86 19.09 -4.42 1.55
CA ILE A 86 18.94 -3.03 1.12
C ILE A 86 19.53 -2.05 2.14
N VAL A 87 19.28 -2.29 3.44
CA VAL A 87 19.65 -1.35 4.51
C VAL A 87 20.80 -1.89 5.35
N HIS A 88 21.98 -1.28 5.20
CA HIS A 88 23.20 -1.63 5.94
C HIS A 88 23.36 -0.85 7.25
N GLY A 89 22.27 -0.60 7.97
CA GLY A 89 22.26 0.16 9.22
C GLY A 89 21.19 -0.30 10.19
N ASP A 90 20.71 0.61 11.05
CA ASP A 90 19.63 0.34 11.98
C ASP A 90 18.32 0.09 11.25
N ARG A 91 17.78 -1.13 11.38
CA ARG A 91 16.55 -1.60 10.75
C ARG A 91 15.39 -1.78 11.73
N THR A 92 15.59 -1.39 12.98
CA THR A 92 14.62 -1.63 14.08
C THR A 92 13.23 -1.09 13.76
N PHE A 93 13.15 0.02 13.03
CA PHE A 93 11.88 0.59 12.57
C PHE A 93 11.52 0.13 11.15
N ILE A 94 12.50 0.03 10.25
CA ILE A 94 12.26 -0.18 8.81
C ILE A 94 11.65 -1.55 8.54
N ALA A 95 12.19 -2.62 9.12
CA ALA A 95 11.70 -3.97 8.88
C ALA A 95 10.26 -4.17 9.39
N PRO A 96 9.88 -3.79 10.64
CA PRO A 96 8.49 -3.88 11.08
C PRO A 96 7.54 -2.98 10.28
N CYS A 97 7.98 -1.79 9.87
CA CYS A 97 7.19 -0.90 9.03
C CYS A 97 6.92 -1.52 7.65
N ALA A 98 7.95 -2.05 6.99
CA ALA A 98 7.82 -2.74 5.71
C ALA A 98 6.90 -3.96 5.81
N LEU A 99 7.03 -4.78 6.86
CA LEU A 99 6.14 -5.91 7.14
C LEU A 99 4.68 -5.45 7.28
N THR A 100 4.45 -4.38 8.04
CA THR A 100 3.09 -3.86 8.26
C THR A 100 2.47 -3.37 6.96
N VAL A 101 3.20 -2.58 6.17
CA VAL A 101 2.73 -2.08 4.87
C VAL A 101 2.48 -3.23 3.90
N PHE A 102 3.38 -4.22 3.85
CA PHE A 102 3.22 -5.40 3.00
C PHE A 102 1.94 -6.16 3.32
N VAL A 103 1.73 -6.53 4.61
CA VAL A 103 0.52 -7.26 5.04
C VAL A 103 -0.74 -6.42 4.81
N TRP A 104 -0.67 -5.13 5.06
CA TRP A 104 -1.78 -4.20 4.81
C TRP A 104 -2.19 -4.18 3.33
N VAL A 105 -1.23 -4.01 2.42
CA VAL A 105 -1.49 -4.01 0.97
C VAL A 105 -2.01 -5.38 0.50
N VAL A 106 -1.45 -6.47 1.00
CA VAL A 106 -1.94 -7.83 0.70
C VAL A 106 -3.40 -8.00 1.12
N LEU A 107 -3.76 -7.55 2.32
CA LEU A 107 -5.14 -7.65 2.80
C LEU A 107 -6.09 -6.74 2.01
N MET A 108 -5.68 -5.54 1.61
CA MET A 108 -6.49 -4.68 0.75
C MET A 108 -6.79 -5.36 -0.60
N ASN A 109 -5.79 -6.00 -1.21
CA ASN A 109 -6.00 -6.74 -2.46
C ASN A 109 -6.77 -8.05 -2.26
N ALA A 110 -6.70 -8.67 -1.08
CA ALA A 110 -7.45 -9.88 -0.77
C ALA A 110 -8.98 -9.65 -0.77
N ILE A 111 -9.44 -8.41 -0.60
CA ILE A 111 -10.86 -8.05 -0.72
C ILE A 111 -11.40 -8.40 -2.11
N ASP A 112 -10.58 -8.31 -3.16
CA ASP A 112 -10.97 -8.63 -4.53
C ASP A 112 -11.29 -10.12 -4.76
N LEU A 113 -10.88 -10.99 -3.82
CA LEU A 113 -11.27 -12.41 -3.83
C LEU A 113 -12.69 -12.65 -3.33
N ILE A 114 -13.33 -11.65 -2.73
CA ILE A 114 -14.72 -11.70 -2.28
C ILE A 114 -15.64 -11.45 -3.49
N PRO A 115 -16.77 -12.18 -3.62
CA PRO A 115 -17.73 -11.90 -4.69
C PRO A 115 -18.13 -10.43 -4.74
N VAL A 116 -18.06 -9.82 -5.92
CA VAL A 116 -18.21 -8.36 -6.14
C VAL A 116 -19.55 -7.82 -5.60
N ASP A 117 -20.61 -8.61 -5.63
CA ASP A 117 -21.95 -8.21 -5.19
C ASP A 117 -22.13 -8.31 -3.66
N LEU A 118 -21.28 -9.09 -2.96
CA LEU A 118 -21.53 -9.42 -1.55
C LEU A 118 -21.46 -8.19 -0.64
N LEU A 119 -20.37 -7.42 -0.74
CA LEU A 119 -20.18 -6.25 0.11
C LEU A 119 -21.15 -5.10 -0.23
N PRO A 120 -21.40 -4.76 -1.50
CA PRO A 120 -22.46 -3.82 -1.87
C PRO A 120 -23.86 -4.24 -1.42
N ALA A 121 -24.21 -5.55 -1.52
CA ALA A 121 -25.51 -6.06 -1.03
C ALA A 121 -25.66 -5.86 0.48
N ILE A 122 -24.63 -6.16 1.27
CA ILE A 122 -24.63 -5.91 2.72
C ILE A 122 -24.75 -4.40 3.01
N ALA A 123 -24.01 -3.55 2.30
CA ALA A 123 -24.06 -2.11 2.45
C ALA A 123 -25.45 -1.52 2.10
N GLY A 124 -26.13 -2.11 1.11
CA GLY A 124 -27.47 -1.75 0.73
C GLY A 124 -28.49 -1.92 1.87
N LEU A 125 -28.29 -2.88 2.79
CA LEU A 125 -29.13 -3.04 3.99
C LEU A 125 -29.02 -1.85 4.95
N PHE A 126 -27.92 -1.11 4.88
CA PHE A 126 -27.66 0.11 5.67
C PHE A 126 -27.95 1.39 4.88
N GLY A 127 -28.55 1.29 3.70
CA GLY A 127 -28.89 2.47 2.86
C GLY A 127 -27.71 3.04 2.07
N ILE A 128 -26.59 2.31 1.98
CA ILE A 128 -25.44 2.71 1.17
C ILE A 128 -25.60 2.10 -0.23
N HIS A 129 -25.91 2.96 -1.21
CA HIS A 129 -26.24 2.50 -2.57
C HIS A 129 -25.00 2.31 -3.46
N TYR A 130 -23.91 3.05 -3.19
CA TYR A 130 -22.68 2.96 -3.94
C TYR A 130 -21.56 2.55 -2.98
N LEU A 131 -20.87 1.46 -3.30
CA LEU A 131 -19.74 0.96 -2.52
C LEU A 131 -18.76 0.26 -3.45
N ARG A 132 -17.53 0.75 -3.47
CA ARG A 132 -16.41 0.10 -4.12
C ARG A 132 -15.37 -0.34 -3.06
N PRO A 133 -15.41 -1.61 -2.63
CA PRO A 133 -14.69 -2.04 -1.43
C PRO A 133 -13.18 -2.27 -1.65
N LEU A 134 -12.63 -1.99 -2.82
CA LEU A 134 -11.23 -2.24 -3.17
C LEU A 134 -10.40 -0.93 -3.10
N PRO A 135 -9.71 -0.63 -1.98
CA PRO A 135 -8.97 0.63 -1.81
C PRO A 135 -7.82 0.78 -2.81
N THR A 136 -7.18 -0.33 -3.20
CA THR A 136 -6.05 -0.35 -4.13
C THR A 136 -6.45 -0.06 -5.58
N ALA A 137 -7.74 -0.09 -5.91
CA ALA A 137 -8.24 0.34 -7.21
C ALA A 137 -8.47 1.86 -7.31
N ASP A 138 -8.37 2.58 -6.19
CA ASP A 138 -8.42 4.04 -6.15
C ASP A 138 -7.01 4.62 -6.32
N LEU A 139 -6.82 5.34 -7.42
CA LEU A 139 -5.52 5.93 -7.75
C LEU A 139 -5.11 7.02 -6.75
N ASN A 140 -6.04 7.78 -6.20
CA ASN A 140 -5.75 8.77 -5.15
C ASN A 140 -5.22 8.08 -3.88
N GLY A 141 -5.85 6.97 -3.47
CA GLY A 141 -5.44 6.18 -2.30
C GLY A 141 -4.07 5.54 -2.49
N THR A 142 -3.83 4.88 -3.61
CA THR A 142 -2.56 4.21 -3.90
C THR A 142 -1.41 5.21 -4.05
N MET A 143 -1.61 6.35 -4.73
CA MET A 143 -0.62 7.43 -4.78
C MET A 143 -0.34 8.03 -3.40
N GLY A 144 -1.36 8.20 -2.55
CA GLY A 144 -1.17 8.69 -1.18
C GLY A 144 -0.27 7.77 -0.36
N ILE A 145 -0.50 6.45 -0.40
CA ILE A 145 0.34 5.45 0.28
C ILE A 145 1.77 5.46 -0.29
N SER A 146 1.91 5.46 -1.60
CA SER A 146 3.19 5.45 -2.30
C SER A 146 4.03 6.70 -1.96
N ILE A 147 3.44 7.89 -1.97
CA ILE A 147 4.10 9.14 -1.58
C ILE A 147 4.53 9.08 -0.10
N ALA A 148 3.68 8.57 0.80
CA ALA A 148 4.03 8.43 2.22
C ALA A 148 5.22 7.49 2.42
N VAL A 149 5.26 6.35 1.72
CA VAL A 149 6.39 5.40 1.76
C VAL A 149 7.65 6.03 1.17
N LEU A 150 7.55 6.78 0.07
CA LEU A 150 8.67 7.52 -0.51
C LEU A 150 9.25 8.53 0.47
N LEU A 151 8.40 9.34 1.13
CA LEU A 151 8.85 10.31 2.12
C LEU A 151 9.53 9.64 3.31
N LEU A 152 9.01 8.51 3.79
CA LEU A 152 9.67 7.69 4.80
C LEU A 152 11.04 7.17 4.32
N SER A 153 11.12 6.67 3.11
CA SER A 153 12.37 6.18 2.50
C SER A 153 13.42 7.29 2.41
N LEU A 154 13.02 8.49 1.96
CA LEU A 154 13.90 9.66 1.92
C LEU A 154 14.36 10.06 3.32
N TYR A 155 13.45 10.15 4.28
CA TYR A 155 13.76 10.50 5.67
C TYR A 155 14.78 9.54 6.29
N TYR A 156 14.57 8.22 6.17
CA TYR A 156 15.50 7.23 6.68
C TYR A 156 16.80 7.16 5.89
N GLY A 157 16.75 7.40 4.59
CA GLY A 157 17.95 7.57 3.76
C GLY A 157 18.86 8.69 4.31
N PHE A 158 18.28 9.86 4.57
CA PHE A 158 19.01 10.97 5.19
C PHE A 158 19.47 10.65 6.62
N LYS A 159 18.64 10.02 7.43
CA LYS A 159 18.95 9.71 8.84
C LYS A 159 20.07 8.70 8.97
N ILE A 160 20.13 7.68 8.10
CA ILE A 160 21.12 6.59 8.19
C ILE A 160 22.44 6.99 7.53
N LYS A 161 22.40 7.58 6.33
CA LYS A 161 23.60 7.92 5.54
C LYS A 161 24.16 9.31 5.85
N GLY A 162 23.38 10.14 6.54
CA GLY A 162 23.63 11.57 6.68
C GLY A 162 23.41 12.32 5.36
N ALA A 163 23.26 13.65 5.42
CA ALA A 163 23.04 14.47 4.23
C ALA A 163 24.18 14.33 3.21
N GLY A 164 25.45 14.36 3.66
CA GLY A 164 26.61 14.23 2.78
C GLY A 164 26.68 12.86 2.08
N GLY A 165 26.41 11.77 2.80
CA GLY A 165 26.39 10.42 2.22
C GLY A 165 25.26 10.24 1.21
N TRP A 166 24.09 10.78 1.49
CA TRP A 166 22.95 10.71 0.59
C TRP A 166 23.21 11.49 -0.72
N PHE A 167 23.70 12.72 -0.63
CA PHE A 167 24.07 13.49 -1.83
C PHE A 167 25.22 12.83 -2.61
N HIS A 168 26.22 12.29 -1.91
CA HIS A 168 27.31 11.57 -2.58
C HIS A 168 26.76 10.37 -3.36
N GLU A 169 25.85 9.59 -2.79
CA GLU A 169 25.22 8.44 -3.46
C GLU A 169 24.42 8.87 -4.69
N LEU A 170 23.66 9.98 -4.60
CA LEU A 170 22.87 10.52 -5.71
C LEU A 170 23.73 10.79 -6.96
N PHE A 171 24.99 11.19 -6.76
CA PHE A 171 25.92 11.51 -7.86
C PHE A 171 26.86 10.36 -8.22
N SER A 172 27.10 9.40 -7.32
CA SER A 172 28.04 8.31 -7.53
C SER A 172 27.43 6.97 -7.91
N ALA A 173 26.19 6.72 -7.56
CA ALA A 173 25.50 5.47 -7.90
C ALA A 173 24.63 5.63 -9.15
N PRO A 174 24.52 4.58 -10.02
CA PRO A 174 25.15 3.27 -9.92
C PRO A 174 26.54 3.16 -10.58
N PHE A 175 26.94 4.10 -11.42
CA PHE A 175 28.11 3.94 -12.30
C PHE A 175 29.44 4.38 -11.70
N GLY A 176 29.46 4.88 -10.46
CA GLY A 176 30.68 5.32 -9.78
C GLY A 176 30.91 6.83 -9.80
N ASN A 177 31.98 7.28 -9.11
CA ASN A 177 32.19 8.69 -8.77
C ASN A 177 32.95 9.49 -9.85
N HIS A 178 32.98 9.06 -11.11
CA HIS A 178 33.63 9.80 -12.18
C HIS A 178 32.77 11.01 -12.59
N PHE A 179 33.37 12.21 -12.64
CA PHE A 179 32.64 13.46 -12.91
C PHE A 179 31.75 13.45 -14.17
N LEU A 180 32.22 12.81 -15.25
CA LEU A 180 31.40 12.66 -16.48
C LEU A 180 30.13 11.83 -16.28
N LEU A 181 30.09 10.98 -15.26
CA LEU A 181 28.95 10.08 -14.99
C LEU A 181 27.91 10.71 -14.04
N TRP A 182 28.24 11.81 -13.38
CA TRP A 182 27.35 12.48 -12.42
C TRP A 182 25.97 12.83 -12.99
N PRO A 183 25.84 13.46 -14.19
CA PRO A 183 24.52 13.77 -14.74
C PRO A 183 23.71 12.52 -15.04
N PHE A 184 24.36 11.44 -15.48
CA PHE A 184 23.68 10.16 -15.75
C PHE A 184 23.24 9.50 -14.45
N ASN A 185 24.08 9.46 -13.42
CA ASN A 185 23.74 8.94 -12.11
C ASN A 185 22.57 9.71 -11.50
N CYS A 186 22.59 11.04 -11.54
CA CYS A 186 21.53 11.88 -11.03
C CYS A 186 20.20 11.64 -11.79
N ALA A 187 20.25 11.58 -13.12
CA ALA A 187 19.06 11.32 -13.93
C ALA A 187 18.44 9.94 -13.62
N LEU A 188 19.29 8.90 -13.49
CA LEU A 188 18.80 7.55 -13.15
C LEU A 188 18.21 7.49 -11.75
N ASN A 189 18.84 8.13 -10.76
CA ASN A 189 18.31 8.19 -9.40
C ASN A 189 16.95 8.92 -9.36
N ILE A 190 16.78 10.02 -10.10
CA ILE A 190 15.51 10.73 -10.22
C ILE A 190 14.45 9.79 -10.83
N ILE A 191 14.78 9.10 -11.93
CA ILE A 191 13.87 8.13 -12.56
C ILE A 191 13.52 7.00 -11.57
N GLU A 192 14.48 6.50 -10.80
CA GLU A 192 14.25 5.48 -9.79
C GLU A 192 13.29 5.97 -8.68
N TYR A 193 13.46 7.21 -8.19
CA TYR A 193 12.53 7.78 -7.21
C TYR A 193 11.14 8.00 -7.80
N LEU A 194 11.03 8.44 -9.05
CA LEU A 194 9.74 8.53 -9.75
C LEU A 194 9.09 7.15 -9.94
N ALA A 195 9.87 6.14 -10.33
CA ALA A 195 9.37 4.77 -10.49
C ALA A 195 8.89 4.15 -9.15
N LYS A 196 9.43 4.59 -8.01
CA LYS A 196 8.95 4.15 -6.69
C LYS A 196 7.62 4.80 -6.27
N THR A 197 7.16 5.84 -6.98
CA THR A 197 5.89 6.53 -6.69
C THR A 197 4.75 6.07 -7.59
N VAL A 198 5.02 5.33 -8.62
CA VAL A 198 4.05 4.75 -9.57
C VAL A 198 3.82 3.28 -9.27
#